data_55d9faa6e819207269d39b5a43251212
#
_entry.id   55d9faa6e819207269d39b5a43251212
#
_cell.length_a   1.000
_cell.length_b   1.000
_cell.length_c   1.000
_cell.angle_alpha   90.00
_cell.angle_beta   90.00
_cell.angle_gamma   90.00
#
_symmetry.space_group_name_H-M   'P 1'
#
loop_
_entity.id
_entity.type
_entity.pdbx_description
1 polymer ?
#
loop_
_entity_poly.entity_id
_entity_poly.type
_entity_poly.pdbx_seq_one_letter_code
_entity_poly.pdbx_strand_id
1 'polypeptide(L)'
;MTVSTPDSPLDAFTGSITPTRVPLLYQAGLGVVALAMVLLPLVYIALIVAMGWLVWWHLVNDTGIMENVHGRAIVLALLAYIGPAVAGGIFILFLIKPLFSRGLKAAPTFKLSEAEEPLLFDFVKKICGVVGAPVPREIRLDTQVNASAGFRRGWFSFFGNDLVLVIGLPLAAGMSMRQVAGVLAHEFGHFAQGAGMRFSYIIRSVNGWFARVVYERDHWDEKLDGWAQAEHWGIKAIFMLAKGGVWVGRKVLWCLMNAGHAISCFMSRQMEFDADSYEAKLAGSSEFPRTAERLRLLSAAYGAAMQDAYQTYQNRELPDDLPSLVVWREQTLPTAARVSLQNAAHQTKTAWNDTHP
;
A
#
# COMPACT_ATOMS: atom_id res chain seq x y z
N MET A 1 5.89 50.25 -3.20
CA MET A 1 5.05 49.07 -3.46
C MET A 1 4.41 48.66 -2.15
N THR A 2 3.15 49.04 -1.96
CA THR A 2 2.37 48.61 -0.80
C THR A 2 2.05 47.13 -0.97
N VAL A 3 2.66 46.29 -0.19
CA VAL A 3 2.26 44.88 -0.08
C VAL A 3 0.92 44.87 0.63
N SER A 4 -0.16 44.70 -0.13
CA SER A 4 -1.50 44.46 0.46
C SER A 4 -1.41 43.19 1.28
N THR A 5 -1.75 43.29 2.57
CA THR A 5 -1.98 42.08 3.37
C THR A 5 -3.12 41.29 2.73
N PRO A 6 -2.97 39.99 2.50
CA PRO A 6 -4.04 39.19 1.90
C PRO A 6 -5.26 39.23 2.81
N ASP A 7 -6.45 39.48 2.24
CA ASP A 7 -7.72 39.52 2.96
C ASP A 7 -8.08 38.16 3.57
N SER A 8 -7.51 37.08 3.05
CA SER A 8 -7.61 35.72 3.56
C SER A 8 -6.24 35.01 3.56
N PRO A 9 -5.92 34.16 4.55
CA PRO A 9 -4.72 33.29 4.50
C PRO A 9 -4.63 32.46 3.21
N LEU A 10 -5.77 32.17 2.58
CA LEU A 10 -5.85 31.44 1.31
C LEU A 10 -5.31 32.23 0.12
N ASP A 11 -5.29 33.56 0.21
CA ASP A 11 -4.78 34.42 -0.88
C ASP A 11 -3.27 34.40 -1.01
N ALA A 12 -2.58 33.79 -0.06
CA ALA A 12 -1.13 33.51 -0.16
C ALA A 12 -0.82 32.44 -1.22
N PHE A 13 -1.78 31.57 -1.55
CA PHE A 13 -1.61 30.50 -2.55
C PHE A 13 -2.12 30.97 -3.91
N THR A 14 -1.29 31.70 -4.65
CA THR A 14 -1.62 32.29 -5.95
C THR A 14 -0.67 31.77 -7.04
N GLY A 15 -1.08 31.92 -8.30
CA GLY A 15 -0.30 31.50 -9.45
C GLY A 15 -0.60 30.07 -9.91
N SER A 16 0.25 29.56 -10.77
CA SER A 16 0.19 28.19 -11.27
C SER A 16 1.60 27.58 -11.30
N ILE A 17 1.72 26.36 -10.86
CA ILE A 17 2.96 25.59 -11.00
C ILE A 17 3.00 25.05 -12.43
N THR A 18 4.03 25.45 -13.18
CA THR A 18 4.24 24.87 -14.51
C THR A 18 4.49 23.36 -14.36
N PRO A 19 3.67 22.50 -15.00
CA PRO A 19 3.86 21.06 -14.94
C PRO A 19 5.26 20.69 -15.43
N THR A 20 5.89 19.77 -14.75
CA THR A 20 7.17 19.22 -15.19
C THR A 20 6.96 18.55 -16.55
N ARG A 21 7.70 18.99 -17.58
CA ARG A 21 7.62 18.37 -18.89
C ARG A 21 8.15 16.94 -18.79
N VAL A 22 7.25 16.00 -18.94
CA VAL A 22 7.59 14.57 -18.92
C VAL A 22 8.02 14.16 -20.33
N PRO A 23 9.30 13.78 -20.56
CA PRO A 23 9.76 13.35 -21.89
C PRO A 23 8.94 12.16 -22.41
N LEU A 24 8.68 12.09 -23.72
CA LEU A 24 7.94 10.97 -24.33
C LEU A 24 8.60 9.61 -24.05
N LEU A 25 9.94 9.57 -24.02
CA LEU A 25 10.68 8.35 -23.68
C LEU A 25 10.38 7.85 -22.25
N TYR A 26 10.23 8.78 -21.30
CA TYR A 26 9.84 8.44 -19.92
C TYR A 26 8.40 7.93 -19.86
N GLN A 27 7.46 8.55 -20.58
CA GLN A 27 6.06 8.08 -20.66
C GLN A 27 5.99 6.67 -21.29
N ALA A 28 6.76 6.42 -22.34
CA ALA A 28 6.89 5.09 -22.93
C ALA A 28 7.47 4.09 -21.93
N GLY A 29 8.52 4.47 -21.18
CA GLY A 29 9.10 3.66 -20.11
C GLY A 29 8.07 3.31 -19.01
N LEU A 30 7.27 4.29 -18.56
CA LEU A 30 6.16 4.05 -17.64
C LEU A 30 5.14 3.05 -18.19
N GLY A 31 4.80 3.16 -19.47
CA GLY A 31 3.91 2.22 -20.15
C GLY A 31 4.47 0.79 -20.17
N VAL A 32 5.76 0.63 -20.48
CA VAL A 32 6.45 -0.67 -20.48
C VAL A 32 6.47 -1.26 -19.07
N VAL A 33 6.81 -0.46 -18.06
CA VAL A 33 6.81 -0.89 -16.66
C VAL A 33 5.40 -1.28 -16.20
N ALA A 34 4.38 -0.47 -16.52
CA ALA A 34 3.00 -0.80 -16.18
C ALA A 34 2.53 -2.10 -16.85
N LEU A 35 2.91 -2.34 -18.13
CA LEU A 35 2.63 -3.60 -18.81
C LEU A 35 3.32 -4.77 -18.12
N ALA A 36 4.61 -4.65 -17.81
CA ALA A 36 5.35 -5.68 -17.07
C ALA A 36 4.70 -5.99 -15.72
N MET A 37 4.27 -4.96 -15.00
CA MET A 37 3.57 -5.12 -13.71
C MET A 37 2.24 -5.87 -13.86
N VAL A 38 1.47 -5.65 -14.93
CA VAL A 38 0.24 -6.40 -15.22
C VAL A 38 0.54 -7.85 -15.61
N LEU A 39 1.66 -8.12 -16.31
CA LEU A 39 2.06 -9.47 -16.68
C LEU A 39 2.41 -10.35 -15.47
N LEU A 40 2.93 -9.79 -14.38
CA LEU A 40 3.31 -10.57 -13.19
C LEU A 40 2.12 -11.33 -12.55
N PRO A 41 0.95 -10.73 -12.28
CA PRO A 41 -0.23 -11.45 -11.85
C PRO A 41 -0.70 -12.51 -12.87
N LEU A 42 -0.55 -12.24 -14.17
CA LEU A 42 -0.90 -13.21 -15.21
C LEU A 42 0.02 -14.43 -15.20
N VAL A 43 1.32 -14.24 -14.96
CA VAL A 43 2.27 -15.34 -14.73
C VAL A 43 1.84 -16.18 -13.52
N TYR A 44 1.40 -15.53 -12.44
CA TYR A 44 0.88 -16.24 -11.28
C TYR A 44 -0.38 -17.05 -11.59
N ILE A 45 -1.32 -16.49 -12.35
CA ILE A 45 -2.52 -17.22 -12.81
C ILE A 45 -2.11 -18.42 -13.70
N ALA A 46 -1.15 -18.23 -14.59
CA ALA A 46 -0.65 -19.31 -15.45
C ALA A 46 -0.03 -20.46 -14.62
N LEU A 47 0.67 -20.16 -13.53
CA LEU A 47 1.18 -21.18 -12.61
C LEU A 47 0.06 -21.96 -11.92
N ILE A 48 -1.06 -21.30 -11.54
CA ILE A 48 -2.23 -21.97 -10.97
C ILE A 48 -2.86 -22.91 -12.01
N VAL A 49 -3.02 -22.46 -13.25
CA VAL A 49 -3.55 -23.28 -14.34
C VAL A 49 -2.64 -24.47 -14.63
N ALA A 50 -1.32 -24.26 -14.67
CA ALA A 50 -0.35 -25.33 -14.88
C ALA A 50 -0.42 -26.39 -13.76
N MET A 51 -0.57 -25.97 -12.50
CA MET A 51 -0.76 -26.89 -11.36
C MET A 51 -2.07 -27.66 -11.49
N GLY A 52 -3.17 -26.99 -11.87
CA GLY A 52 -4.45 -27.65 -12.13
C GLY A 52 -4.32 -28.72 -13.25
N TRP A 53 -3.61 -28.38 -14.32
CA TRP A 53 -3.33 -29.31 -15.41
C TRP A 53 -2.50 -30.51 -14.94
N LEU A 54 -1.47 -30.31 -14.10
CA LEU A 54 -0.64 -31.38 -13.54
C LEU A 54 -1.47 -32.35 -12.67
N VAL A 55 -2.35 -31.83 -11.82
CA VAL A 55 -3.26 -32.66 -11.01
C VAL A 55 -4.22 -33.47 -11.89
N TRP A 56 -4.79 -32.82 -12.89
CA TRP A 56 -5.66 -33.50 -13.87
C TRP A 56 -4.89 -34.58 -14.64
N TRP A 57 -3.69 -34.26 -15.13
CA TRP A 57 -2.84 -35.20 -15.87
C TRP A 57 -2.50 -36.43 -15.03
N HIS A 58 -2.11 -36.24 -13.76
CA HIS A 58 -1.88 -37.33 -12.80
C HIS A 58 -3.10 -38.23 -12.66
N LEU A 59 -4.29 -37.67 -12.46
CA LEU A 59 -5.52 -38.43 -12.31
C LEU A 59 -5.92 -39.23 -13.54
N VAL A 60 -5.56 -38.75 -14.74
CA VAL A 60 -5.92 -39.43 -15.99
C VAL A 60 -4.89 -40.46 -16.43
N ASN A 61 -3.59 -40.18 -16.23
CA ASN A 61 -2.53 -41.00 -16.81
C ASN A 61 -1.88 -41.99 -15.82
N ASP A 62 -1.97 -41.74 -14.50
CA ASP A 62 -1.31 -42.58 -13.50
C ASP A 62 -2.27 -43.63 -12.91
N THR A 63 -3.35 -43.99 -13.61
CA THR A 63 -4.30 -45.05 -13.20
C THR A 63 -3.63 -46.41 -13.05
N GLY A 64 -2.52 -46.66 -13.72
CA GLY A 64 -1.72 -47.89 -13.60
C GLY A 64 -1.20 -48.16 -12.19
N ILE A 65 -1.14 -47.14 -11.29
CA ILE A 65 -0.82 -47.32 -9.87
C ILE A 65 -1.83 -48.25 -9.17
N MET A 66 -3.08 -48.29 -9.66
CA MET A 66 -4.15 -49.10 -9.10
C MET A 66 -4.27 -50.47 -9.77
N GLU A 67 -3.51 -50.76 -10.83
CA GLU A 67 -3.57 -52.01 -11.57
C GLU A 67 -2.80 -53.13 -10.81
N ASN A 68 -3.37 -54.35 -10.80
CA ASN A 68 -2.78 -55.56 -10.23
C ASN A 68 -2.40 -55.48 -8.74
N VAL A 69 -3.04 -54.61 -7.97
CA VAL A 69 -2.79 -54.42 -6.55
C VAL A 69 -3.79 -55.25 -5.72
N HIS A 70 -3.30 -56.07 -4.77
CA HIS A 70 -4.13 -56.96 -3.96
C HIS A 70 -3.80 -56.82 -2.46
N GLY A 71 -4.77 -57.12 -1.60
CA GLY A 71 -4.62 -57.13 -0.18
C GLY A 71 -4.24 -55.79 0.44
N ARG A 72 -3.29 -55.77 1.34
CA ARG A 72 -2.86 -54.50 2.05
C ARG A 72 -2.20 -53.47 1.14
N ALA A 73 -1.70 -53.89 -0.03
CA ALA A 73 -1.10 -52.99 -0.99
C ALA A 73 -2.13 -52.04 -1.67
N ILE A 74 -3.42 -52.39 -1.64
CA ILE A 74 -4.52 -51.52 -2.17
C ILE A 74 -4.53 -50.19 -1.43
N VAL A 75 -4.36 -50.18 -0.11
CA VAL A 75 -4.36 -48.96 0.70
C VAL A 75 -3.20 -48.05 0.34
N LEU A 76 -2.03 -48.62 0.12
CA LEU A 76 -0.83 -47.87 -0.28
C LEU A 76 -0.99 -47.32 -1.72
N ALA A 77 -1.51 -48.10 -2.65
CA ALA A 77 -1.79 -47.69 -4.00
C ALA A 77 -2.84 -46.55 -4.05
N LEU A 78 -3.91 -46.67 -3.25
CA LEU A 78 -4.93 -45.65 -3.09
C LEU A 78 -4.34 -44.32 -2.56
N LEU A 79 -3.51 -44.39 -1.53
CA LEU A 79 -2.81 -43.23 -0.98
C LEU A 79 -1.84 -42.61 -1.99
N ALA A 80 -1.12 -43.44 -2.77
CA ALA A 80 -0.19 -42.97 -3.81
C ALA A 80 -0.91 -42.31 -4.98
N TYR A 81 -2.13 -42.75 -5.33
CA TYR A 81 -2.91 -42.21 -6.42
C TYR A 81 -3.76 -40.98 -6.00
N ILE A 82 -4.50 -41.08 -4.89
CA ILE A 82 -5.39 -40.01 -4.45
C ILE A 82 -4.64 -38.93 -3.65
N GLY A 83 -3.59 -39.32 -2.91
CA GLY A 83 -2.85 -38.41 -2.02
C GLY A 83 -2.29 -37.17 -2.75
N PRO A 84 -1.53 -37.33 -3.84
CA PRO A 84 -1.02 -36.19 -4.62
C PRO A 84 -2.13 -35.31 -5.19
N ALA A 85 -3.24 -35.92 -5.65
CA ALA A 85 -4.37 -35.17 -6.20
C ALA A 85 -5.09 -34.32 -5.13
N VAL A 86 -5.29 -34.87 -3.92
CA VAL A 86 -5.87 -34.14 -2.79
C VAL A 86 -4.91 -33.05 -2.32
N ALA A 87 -3.62 -33.35 -2.17
CA ALA A 87 -2.63 -32.35 -1.76
C ALA A 87 -2.52 -31.22 -2.81
N GLY A 88 -2.50 -31.57 -4.10
CA GLY A 88 -2.51 -30.61 -5.20
C GLY A 88 -3.78 -29.76 -5.24
N GLY A 89 -4.94 -30.35 -5.02
CA GLY A 89 -6.21 -29.64 -4.90
C GLY A 89 -6.22 -28.64 -3.75
N ILE A 90 -5.76 -29.06 -2.57
CA ILE A 90 -5.60 -28.16 -1.41
C ILE A 90 -4.63 -27.02 -1.76
N PHE A 91 -3.50 -27.36 -2.37
CA PHE A 91 -2.53 -26.35 -2.80
C PHE A 91 -3.12 -25.34 -3.79
N ILE A 92 -3.86 -25.79 -4.80
CA ILE A 92 -4.55 -24.93 -5.77
C ILE A 92 -5.54 -23.99 -5.06
N LEU A 93 -6.32 -24.48 -4.10
CA LEU A 93 -7.22 -23.63 -3.31
C LEU A 93 -6.47 -22.52 -2.58
N PHE A 94 -5.31 -22.83 -2.01
CA PHE A 94 -4.45 -21.83 -1.35
C PHE A 94 -3.81 -20.84 -2.35
N LEU A 95 -3.49 -21.29 -3.57
CA LEU A 95 -2.99 -20.40 -4.64
C LEU A 95 -4.10 -19.49 -5.20
N ILE A 96 -5.33 -19.97 -5.29
CA ILE A 96 -6.46 -19.17 -5.80
C ILE A 96 -6.88 -18.09 -4.79
N LYS A 97 -6.80 -18.38 -3.50
CA LYS A 97 -7.21 -17.52 -2.41
C LYS A 97 -6.66 -16.08 -2.48
N PRO A 98 -5.36 -15.84 -2.74
CA PRO A 98 -4.80 -14.50 -2.89
C PRO A 98 -5.50 -13.64 -3.95
N LEU A 99 -6.02 -14.27 -5.02
CA LEU A 99 -6.72 -13.55 -6.08
C LEU A 99 -8.04 -12.91 -5.58
N PHE A 100 -8.64 -13.51 -4.54
CA PHE A 100 -9.88 -13.03 -3.91
C PHE A 100 -9.62 -12.31 -2.57
N SER A 101 -8.36 -12.15 -2.18
CA SER A 101 -7.98 -11.45 -0.96
C SER A 101 -8.49 -10.01 -1.02
N ARG A 102 -9.45 -9.71 -0.18
CA ARG A 102 -9.85 -8.32 0.07
C ARG A 102 -8.78 -7.73 0.98
N GLY A 103 -8.26 -6.54 0.62
CA GLY A 103 -7.36 -5.82 1.52
C GLY A 103 -7.97 -5.69 2.92
N LEU A 104 -7.11 -5.58 3.93
CA LEU A 104 -7.55 -5.22 5.27
C LEU A 104 -8.55 -4.07 5.16
N LYS A 105 -9.62 -4.11 5.96
CA LYS A 105 -10.55 -2.99 6.02
C LYS A 105 -9.71 -1.73 6.24
N ALA A 106 -9.79 -0.79 5.31
CA ALA A 106 -9.17 0.51 5.50
C ALA A 106 -9.58 1.06 6.87
N ALA A 107 -8.67 1.75 7.54
CA ALA A 107 -9.01 2.44 8.78
C ALA A 107 -10.30 3.23 8.57
N PRO A 108 -11.20 3.27 9.55
CA PRO A 108 -12.44 4.02 9.43
C PRO A 108 -12.12 5.48 9.12
N THR A 109 -12.69 6.00 8.04
CA THR A 109 -12.54 7.39 7.64
C THR A 109 -13.87 8.12 7.81
N PHE A 110 -13.81 9.36 8.25
CA PHE A 110 -14.96 10.23 8.38
C PHE A 110 -15.07 11.12 7.15
N LYS A 111 -16.20 11.08 6.45
CA LYS A 111 -16.44 11.91 5.27
C LYS A 111 -16.89 13.31 5.70
N LEU A 112 -16.23 14.34 5.17
CA LEU A 112 -16.59 15.73 5.42
C LEU A 112 -17.66 16.21 4.44
N SER A 113 -18.47 17.14 4.90
CA SER A 113 -19.43 17.90 4.11
C SER A 113 -18.86 19.29 3.79
N GLU A 114 -18.96 19.72 2.52
CA GLU A 114 -18.54 21.07 2.11
C GLU A 114 -19.35 22.18 2.84
N ALA A 115 -20.60 21.90 3.19
CA ALA A 115 -21.45 22.85 3.93
C ALA A 115 -20.99 23.06 5.38
N GLU A 116 -20.36 22.04 5.98
CA GLU A 116 -19.87 22.08 7.36
C GLU A 116 -18.45 22.66 7.43
N GLU A 117 -17.59 22.37 6.44
CA GLU A 117 -16.18 22.74 6.40
C GLU A 117 -15.78 23.51 5.14
N PRO A 118 -16.45 24.64 4.79
CA PRO A 118 -16.23 25.34 3.53
C PRO A 118 -14.79 25.82 3.34
N LEU A 119 -14.13 26.27 4.41
CA LEU A 119 -12.74 26.76 4.35
C LEU A 119 -11.76 25.67 3.93
N LEU A 120 -11.93 24.44 4.41
CA LEU A 120 -11.08 23.32 4.02
C LEU A 120 -11.28 22.94 2.56
N PHE A 121 -12.55 22.92 2.10
CA PHE A 121 -12.85 22.64 0.70
C PHE A 121 -12.29 23.72 -0.24
N ASP A 122 -12.40 24.98 0.12
CA ASP A 122 -11.83 26.10 -0.64
C ASP A 122 -10.30 26.07 -0.64
N PHE A 123 -9.67 25.74 0.47
CA PHE A 123 -8.23 25.52 0.57
C PHE A 123 -7.77 24.42 -0.39
N VAL A 124 -8.42 23.25 -0.35
CA VAL A 124 -8.11 22.11 -1.23
C VAL A 124 -8.33 22.49 -2.70
N LYS A 125 -9.44 23.13 -3.05
CA LYS A 125 -9.71 23.62 -4.42
C LYS A 125 -8.62 24.57 -4.90
N LYS A 126 -8.17 25.49 -4.04
CA LYS A 126 -7.12 26.47 -4.35
C LYS A 126 -5.79 25.77 -4.62
N ILE A 127 -5.37 24.81 -3.78
CA ILE A 127 -4.16 24.02 -4.01
C ILE A 127 -4.26 23.21 -5.31
N CYS A 128 -5.39 22.55 -5.57
CA CYS A 128 -5.62 21.85 -6.85
C CYS A 128 -5.48 22.80 -8.06
N GLY A 129 -5.99 24.03 -7.96
CA GLY A 129 -5.87 25.04 -9.00
C GLY A 129 -4.42 25.46 -9.27
N VAL A 130 -3.63 25.66 -8.21
CA VAL A 130 -2.21 26.03 -8.31
C VAL A 130 -1.37 24.89 -8.88
N VAL A 131 -1.64 23.65 -8.46
CA VAL A 131 -0.92 22.42 -8.89
C VAL A 131 -1.36 22.00 -10.30
N GLY A 132 -2.59 22.34 -10.72
CA GLY A 132 -3.18 21.86 -11.97
C GLY A 132 -3.75 20.45 -11.88
N ALA A 133 -4.13 20.01 -10.67
CA ALA A 133 -4.70 18.70 -10.42
C ALA A 133 -6.23 18.72 -10.39
N PRO A 134 -6.91 17.57 -10.67
CA PRO A 134 -8.36 17.47 -10.51
C PRO A 134 -8.78 17.66 -9.05
N VAL A 135 -9.86 18.40 -8.81
CA VAL A 135 -10.43 18.58 -7.47
C VAL A 135 -11.04 17.25 -6.99
N PRO A 136 -10.74 16.78 -5.77
CA PRO A 136 -11.31 15.56 -5.23
C PRO A 136 -12.83 15.72 -5.00
N ARG A 137 -13.59 14.65 -5.28
CA ARG A 137 -15.04 14.62 -5.05
C ARG A 137 -15.42 14.45 -3.58
N GLU A 138 -14.52 13.85 -2.81
CA GLU A 138 -14.72 13.62 -1.39
C GLU A 138 -13.45 13.98 -0.65
N ILE A 139 -13.61 14.63 0.49
CA ILE A 139 -12.56 14.81 1.49
C ILE A 139 -12.95 13.97 2.70
N ARG A 140 -12.02 13.18 3.19
CA ARG A 140 -12.20 12.31 4.34
C ARG A 140 -11.10 12.58 5.37
N LEU A 141 -11.43 12.37 6.62
CA LEU A 141 -10.48 12.43 7.72
C LEU A 141 -10.18 11.03 8.23
N ASP A 142 -8.96 10.82 8.70
CA ASP A 142 -8.56 9.67 9.49
C ASP A 142 -7.76 10.08 10.73
N THR A 143 -7.33 9.10 11.52
CA THR A 143 -6.60 9.33 12.75
C THR A 143 -5.09 9.18 12.60
N GLN A 144 -4.58 8.98 11.39
CA GLN A 144 -3.16 8.74 11.15
C GLN A 144 -2.42 10.04 10.84
N VAL A 145 -1.09 10.05 11.02
CA VAL A 145 -0.23 11.14 10.54
C VAL A 145 0.06 10.90 9.06
N ASN A 146 -0.92 11.20 8.22
CA ASN A 146 -0.84 10.95 6.79
C ASN A 146 -1.75 11.90 6.00
N ALA A 147 -1.42 12.09 4.72
CA ALA A 147 -2.34 12.58 3.71
C ALA A 147 -2.20 11.68 2.49
N SER A 148 -3.28 11.43 1.79
CA SER A 148 -3.25 10.64 0.56
C SER A 148 -4.37 11.01 -0.38
N ALA A 149 -4.07 11.09 -1.67
CA ALA A 149 -5.05 11.21 -2.72
C ALA A 149 -5.11 9.92 -3.54
N GLY A 150 -6.30 9.50 -3.91
CA GLY A 150 -6.48 8.25 -4.64
C GLY A 150 -7.78 8.18 -5.42
N PHE A 151 -7.92 7.14 -6.26
CA PHE A 151 -9.18 6.88 -6.96
C PHE A 151 -10.23 6.31 -6.01
N ARG A 152 -11.40 6.92 -5.97
CA ARG A 152 -12.50 6.57 -5.06
C ARG A 152 -13.03 5.14 -5.26
N ARG A 153 -13.18 4.70 -6.50
CA ARG A 153 -13.68 3.37 -6.87
C ARG A 153 -12.60 2.44 -7.42
N GLY A 154 -11.34 2.69 -7.09
CA GLY A 154 -10.22 1.89 -7.58
C GLY A 154 -10.19 1.82 -9.12
N TRP A 155 -10.12 0.60 -9.68
CA TRP A 155 -10.05 0.38 -11.12
C TRP A 155 -11.22 0.98 -11.92
N PHE A 156 -12.41 1.09 -11.34
CA PHE A 156 -13.58 1.70 -12.00
C PHE A 156 -13.45 3.22 -12.17
N SER A 157 -12.58 3.87 -11.41
CA SER A 157 -12.28 5.31 -11.56
C SER A 157 -11.09 5.59 -12.48
N PHE A 158 -10.45 4.55 -13.02
CA PHE A 158 -9.26 4.68 -13.85
C PHE A 158 -9.48 5.54 -15.11
N PHE A 159 -10.66 5.49 -15.70
CA PHE A 159 -11.03 6.28 -16.87
C PHE A 159 -11.65 7.64 -16.54
N GLY A 160 -11.79 7.97 -15.25
CA GLY A 160 -12.36 9.23 -14.76
C GLY A 160 -11.42 9.99 -13.83
N ASN A 161 -11.91 11.13 -13.33
CA ASN A 161 -11.21 11.97 -12.33
C ASN A 161 -11.94 11.89 -10.97
N ASP A 162 -12.41 10.69 -10.59
CA ASP A 162 -13.16 10.47 -9.36
C ASP A 162 -12.19 10.24 -8.20
N LEU A 163 -11.63 11.35 -7.67
CA LEU A 163 -10.63 11.32 -6.60
C LEU A 163 -11.27 11.43 -5.23
N VAL A 164 -10.63 10.82 -4.24
CA VAL A 164 -10.83 11.03 -2.81
C VAL A 164 -9.51 11.52 -2.20
N LEU A 165 -9.60 12.54 -1.35
CA LEU A 165 -8.52 13.00 -0.50
C LEU A 165 -8.78 12.52 0.93
N VAL A 166 -7.81 11.88 1.55
CA VAL A 166 -7.83 11.55 2.98
C VAL A 166 -6.78 12.40 3.67
N ILE A 167 -7.17 13.06 4.75
CA ILE A 167 -6.29 13.90 5.57
C ILE A 167 -6.29 13.37 7.00
N GLY A 168 -5.13 13.10 7.55
CA GLY A 168 -4.97 12.72 8.94
C GLY A 168 -5.13 13.90 9.87
N LEU A 169 -6.03 13.79 10.84
CA LEU A 169 -6.24 14.85 11.85
C LEU A 169 -4.96 15.22 12.60
N PRO A 170 -4.10 14.26 13.04
CA PRO A 170 -2.85 14.61 13.71
C PRO A 170 -1.86 15.33 12.81
N LEU A 171 -1.86 15.06 11.49
CA LEU A 171 -1.07 15.79 10.52
C LEU A 171 -1.55 17.24 10.43
N ALA A 172 -2.86 17.45 10.25
CA ALA A 172 -3.45 18.78 10.15
C ALA A 172 -3.25 19.61 11.43
N ALA A 173 -3.37 18.99 12.62
CA ALA A 173 -3.16 19.63 13.90
C ALA A 173 -1.67 19.94 14.20
N GLY A 174 -0.76 19.08 13.73
CA GLY A 174 0.66 19.17 14.03
C GLY A 174 1.49 20.00 13.05
N MET A 175 0.92 20.43 11.93
CA MET A 175 1.62 21.17 10.88
C MET A 175 1.08 22.58 10.68
N SER A 176 1.93 23.48 10.19
CA SER A 176 1.48 24.78 9.71
C SER A 176 0.67 24.64 8.41
N MET A 177 -0.22 25.58 8.15
CA MET A 177 -1.00 25.61 6.90
C MET A 177 -0.13 25.53 5.66
N ARG A 178 1.08 26.14 5.68
CA ARG A 178 2.06 26.09 4.59
C ARG A 178 2.62 24.69 4.40
N GLN A 179 2.90 23.97 5.47
CA GLN A 179 3.38 22.58 5.42
C GLN A 179 2.29 21.64 4.93
N VAL A 180 1.04 21.80 5.44
CA VAL A 180 -0.11 21.05 4.94
C VAL A 180 -0.32 21.30 3.44
N ALA A 181 -0.23 22.55 3.00
CA ALA A 181 -0.31 22.88 1.58
C ALA A 181 0.78 22.21 0.75
N GLY A 182 2.00 22.14 1.28
CA GLY A 182 3.11 21.40 0.66
C GLY A 182 2.82 19.92 0.50
N VAL A 183 2.39 19.26 1.57
CA VAL A 183 1.99 17.83 1.55
C VAL A 183 0.85 17.59 0.55
N LEU A 184 -0.17 18.46 0.53
CA LEU A 184 -1.25 18.35 -0.44
C LEU A 184 -0.76 18.57 -1.88
N ALA A 185 0.20 19.48 -2.08
CA ALA A 185 0.79 19.73 -3.40
C ALA A 185 1.59 18.50 -3.89
N HIS A 186 2.31 17.80 -2.99
CA HIS A 186 2.95 16.53 -3.28
C HIS A 186 1.91 15.49 -3.74
N GLU A 187 0.85 15.25 -2.94
CA GLU A 187 -0.20 14.30 -3.26
C GLU A 187 -0.91 14.62 -4.59
N PHE A 188 -1.25 15.88 -4.80
CA PHE A 188 -1.86 16.31 -6.06
C PHE A 188 -0.88 16.35 -7.23
N GLY A 189 0.43 16.52 -6.97
CA GLY A 189 1.49 16.44 -7.97
C GLY A 189 1.49 15.09 -8.70
N HIS A 190 1.18 14.00 -8.02
CA HIS A 190 0.98 12.70 -8.65
C HIS A 190 -0.16 12.70 -9.66
N PHE A 191 -1.18 13.54 -9.50
CA PHE A 191 -2.36 13.61 -10.36
C PHE A 191 -2.30 14.72 -11.43
N ALA A 192 -1.36 15.65 -11.33
CA ALA A 192 -1.16 16.71 -12.32
C ALA A 192 -0.49 16.20 -13.61
N GLN A 193 0.12 15.02 -13.60
CA GLN A 193 0.90 14.47 -14.72
C GLN A 193 0.07 13.71 -15.77
N GLY A 194 -1.25 13.77 -15.76
CA GLY A 194 -2.13 13.21 -16.78
C GLY A 194 -2.00 11.68 -16.96
N ALA A 195 -1.46 11.22 -18.10
CA ALA A 195 -1.31 9.78 -18.39
C ALA A 195 -0.33 9.09 -17.43
N GLY A 196 0.71 9.76 -16.94
CA GLY A 196 1.66 9.23 -15.96
C GLY A 196 0.98 8.79 -14.67
N MET A 197 -0.02 9.53 -14.21
CA MET A 197 -0.84 9.19 -13.05
C MET A 197 -1.47 7.80 -13.16
N ARG A 198 -2.01 7.44 -14.32
CA ARG A 198 -2.70 6.16 -14.53
C ARG A 198 -1.74 4.98 -14.48
N PHE A 199 -0.57 5.12 -15.10
CA PHE A 199 0.48 4.11 -15.02
C PHE A 199 1.01 3.95 -13.59
N SER A 200 1.20 5.05 -12.88
CA SER A 200 1.58 5.05 -11.45
C SER A 200 0.59 4.28 -10.60
N TYR A 201 -0.70 4.51 -10.82
CA TYR A 201 -1.76 3.80 -10.11
C TYR A 201 -1.71 2.28 -10.36
N ILE A 202 -1.48 1.83 -11.61
CA ILE A 202 -1.31 0.41 -11.94
C ILE A 202 -0.12 -0.17 -11.16
N ILE A 203 1.03 0.49 -11.23
CA ILE A 203 2.27 0.04 -10.57
C ILE A 203 2.04 -0.09 -9.06
N ARG A 204 1.51 0.95 -8.41
CA ARG A 204 1.22 0.96 -6.96
C ARG A 204 0.18 -0.11 -6.57
N SER A 205 -0.87 -0.28 -7.38
CA SER A 205 -1.92 -1.27 -7.12
C SER A 205 -1.40 -2.69 -7.17
N VAL A 206 -0.57 -3.02 -8.17
CA VAL A 206 0.03 -4.34 -8.32
C VAL A 206 1.05 -4.61 -7.21
N ASN A 207 1.95 -3.66 -6.92
CA ASN A 207 2.89 -3.78 -5.81
C ASN A 207 2.17 -3.96 -4.47
N GLY A 208 1.14 -3.16 -4.20
CA GLY A 208 0.33 -3.28 -2.99
C GLY A 208 -0.42 -4.61 -2.89
N TRP A 209 -0.91 -5.16 -4.01
CA TRP A 209 -1.51 -6.48 -4.04
C TRP A 209 -0.49 -7.57 -3.69
N PHE A 210 0.69 -7.57 -4.32
CA PHE A 210 1.75 -8.52 -4.00
C PHE A 210 2.20 -8.44 -2.54
N ALA A 211 2.40 -7.22 -2.01
CA ALA A 211 2.81 -7.04 -0.62
C ALA A 211 1.78 -7.66 0.34
N ARG A 212 0.48 -7.42 0.12
CA ARG A 212 -0.58 -8.04 0.92
C ARG A 212 -0.50 -9.56 0.87
N VAL A 213 -0.48 -10.13 -0.32
CA VAL A 213 -0.51 -11.58 -0.50
C VAL A 213 0.71 -12.28 0.09
N VAL A 214 1.87 -11.63 0.04
CA VAL A 214 3.13 -12.19 0.55
C VAL A 214 3.23 -12.09 2.08
N TYR A 215 2.83 -10.95 2.64
CA TYR A 215 3.11 -10.64 4.05
C TYR A 215 1.91 -10.84 4.98
N GLU A 216 0.68 -10.72 4.49
CA GLU A 216 -0.48 -10.91 5.34
C GLU A 216 -0.76 -12.41 5.55
N ARG A 217 -0.76 -12.85 6.80
CA ARG A 217 -1.25 -14.17 7.22
C ARG A 217 -2.73 -14.03 7.55
N ASP A 218 -3.51 -15.04 7.22
CA ASP A 218 -4.91 -15.06 7.53
C ASP A 218 -5.31 -16.34 8.29
N HIS A 219 -6.57 -16.36 8.72
CA HIS A 219 -7.17 -17.47 9.48
C HIS A 219 -7.06 -18.86 8.81
N TRP A 220 -6.92 -18.94 7.47
CA TRP A 220 -6.76 -20.20 6.77
C TRP A 220 -5.36 -20.80 6.96
N ASP A 221 -4.35 -19.95 7.11
CA ASP A 221 -2.99 -20.41 7.42
C ASP A 221 -2.95 -21.08 8.79
N GLU A 222 -3.64 -20.50 9.78
CA GLU A 222 -3.77 -21.08 11.12
C GLU A 222 -4.52 -22.42 11.08
N LYS A 223 -5.60 -22.52 10.29
CA LYS A 223 -6.32 -23.80 10.10
C LYS A 223 -5.46 -24.86 9.44
N LEU A 224 -4.67 -24.51 8.42
CA LEU A 224 -3.77 -25.45 7.78
C LEU A 224 -2.70 -25.94 8.74
N ASP A 225 -2.17 -25.06 9.59
CA ASP A 225 -1.23 -25.42 10.65
C ASP A 225 -1.86 -26.40 11.65
N GLY A 226 -3.13 -26.21 12.03
CA GLY A 226 -3.87 -27.12 12.89
C GLY A 226 -4.11 -28.51 12.25
N TRP A 227 -4.52 -28.53 10.99
CA TRP A 227 -4.78 -29.80 10.27
C TRP A 227 -3.49 -30.61 10.00
N ALA A 228 -2.36 -29.93 9.86
CA ALA A 228 -1.05 -30.61 9.74
C ALA A 228 -0.60 -31.32 11.03
N GLN A 229 -1.30 -31.11 12.16
CA GLN A 229 -1.07 -31.79 13.44
C GLN A 229 -1.98 -33.01 13.65
N ALA A 230 -2.71 -33.48 12.62
CA ALA A 230 -3.58 -34.64 12.70
C ALA A 230 -2.85 -35.89 13.22
N GLU A 231 -3.53 -36.71 14.03
CA GLU A 231 -2.94 -37.91 14.66
C GLU A 231 -2.62 -39.00 13.63
N HIS A 232 -3.44 -39.15 12.58
CA HIS A 232 -3.25 -40.16 11.53
C HIS A 232 -2.12 -39.77 10.59
N TRP A 233 -1.09 -40.58 10.51
CA TRP A 233 0.12 -40.28 9.71
C TRP A 233 -0.16 -40.00 8.23
N GLY A 234 -1.10 -40.69 7.58
CA GLY A 234 -1.47 -40.46 6.18
C GLY A 234 -2.14 -39.11 5.95
N ILE A 235 -3.05 -38.73 6.85
CA ILE A 235 -3.70 -37.39 6.80
C ILE A 235 -2.67 -36.30 7.07
N LYS A 236 -1.81 -36.50 8.08
CA LYS A 236 -0.71 -35.57 8.36
C LYS A 236 0.22 -35.37 7.17
N ALA A 237 0.60 -36.45 6.46
CA ALA A 237 1.46 -36.37 5.29
C ALA A 237 0.83 -35.51 4.17
N ILE A 238 -0.48 -35.65 3.89
CA ILE A 238 -1.20 -34.87 2.89
C ILE A 238 -1.17 -33.38 3.24
N PHE A 239 -1.50 -33.02 4.50
CA PHE A 239 -1.49 -31.62 4.92
C PHE A 239 -0.08 -31.04 5.01
N MET A 240 0.94 -31.83 5.34
CA MET A 240 2.34 -31.38 5.26
C MET A 240 2.78 -31.12 3.82
N LEU A 241 2.37 -31.94 2.84
CA LEU A 241 2.62 -31.69 1.43
C LEU A 241 1.90 -30.40 0.97
N ALA A 242 0.62 -30.23 1.34
CA ALA A 242 -0.12 -29.00 1.03
C ALA A 242 0.55 -27.76 1.65
N LYS A 243 1.02 -27.85 2.90
CA LYS A 243 1.76 -26.78 3.58
C LYS A 243 3.07 -26.45 2.88
N GLY A 244 3.82 -27.48 2.46
CA GLY A 244 5.02 -27.32 1.64
C GLY A 244 4.72 -26.60 0.32
N GLY A 245 3.63 -27.00 -0.34
CA GLY A 245 3.15 -26.34 -1.56
C GLY A 245 2.78 -24.87 -1.34
N VAL A 246 2.04 -24.56 -0.27
CA VAL A 246 1.70 -23.16 0.11
C VAL A 246 2.97 -22.34 0.34
N TRP A 247 3.96 -22.91 1.03
CA TRP A 247 5.25 -22.24 1.23
C TRP A 247 5.97 -21.96 -0.10
N VAL A 248 6.00 -22.93 -1.04
CA VAL A 248 6.54 -22.73 -2.39
C VAL A 248 5.77 -21.64 -3.12
N GLY A 249 4.44 -21.67 -3.11
CA GLY A 249 3.59 -20.65 -3.73
C GLY A 249 3.89 -19.24 -3.20
N ARG A 250 4.06 -19.08 -1.89
CA ARG A 250 4.47 -17.81 -1.27
C ARG A 250 5.86 -17.38 -1.70
N LYS A 251 6.81 -18.30 -1.85
CA LYS A 251 8.15 -17.98 -2.37
C LYS A 251 8.11 -17.52 -3.81
N VAL A 252 7.28 -18.15 -4.65
CA VAL A 252 7.05 -17.67 -6.02
C VAL A 252 6.47 -16.27 -6.03
N LEU A 253 5.42 -16.01 -5.24
CA LEU A 253 4.83 -14.68 -5.10
C LEU A 253 5.83 -13.64 -4.60
N TRP A 254 6.66 -14.01 -3.63
CA TRP A 254 7.74 -13.16 -3.13
C TRP A 254 8.76 -12.84 -4.22
N CYS A 255 9.16 -13.82 -5.04
CA CYS A 255 10.05 -13.58 -6.17
C CYS A 255 9.41 -12.65 -7.22
N LEU A 256 8.14 -12.87 -7.57
CA LEU A 256 7.39 -12.01 -8.49
C LEU A 256 7.24 -10.58 -7.93
N MET A 257 6.96 -10.45 -6.64
CA MET A 257 6.88 -9.15 -5.95
C MET A 257 8.22 -8.41 -6.05
N ASN A 258 9.35 -9.07 -5.73
CA ASN A 258 10.66 -8.43 -5.80
C ASN A 258 11.05 -8.08 -7.24
N ALA A 259 10.73 -8.93 -8.21
CA ALA A 259 10.92 -8.62 -9.63
C ALA A 259 10.09 -7.39 -10.03
N GLY A 260 8.82 -7.33 -9.66
CA GLY A 260 7.95 -6.17 -9.91
C GLY A 260 8.47 -4.90 -9.24
N HIS A 261 8.89 -5.00 -7.98
CA HIS A 261 9.47 -3.87 -7.27
C HIS A 261 10.76 -3.38 -7.95
N ALA A 262 11.67 -4.28 -8.32
CA ALA A 262 12.90 -3.92 -9.03
C ALA A 262 12.62 -3.23 -10.39
N ILE A 263 11.64 -3.75 -11.15
CA ILE A 263 11.25 -3.18 -12.45
C ILE A 263 10.63 -1.78 -12.26
N SER A 264 9.80 -1.59 -11.23
CA SER A 264 9.04 -0.37 -11.01
C SER A 264 9.79 0.70 -10.20
N CYS A 265 10.80 0.31 -9.44
CA CYS A 265 11.46 1.17 -8.44
C CYS A 265 12.01 2.46 -9.06
N PHE A 266 12.73 2.38 -10.18
CA PHE A 266 13.30 3.55 -10.84
C PHE A 266 12.21 4.55 -11.26
N MET A 267 11.12 4.07 -11.86
CA MET A 267 10.01 4.92 -12.28
C MET A 267 9.25 5.48 -11.08
N SER A 268 9.03 4.69 -10.04
CA SER A 268 8.39 5.13 -8.81
C SER A 268 9.20 6.24 -8.14
N ARG A 269 10.52 6.10 -8.06
CA ARG A 269 11.41 7.14 -7.52
C ARG A 269 11.33 8.44 -8.31
N GLN A 270 11.32 8.37 -9.64
CA GLN A 270 11.19 9.56 -10.46
C GLN A 270 9.84 10.27 -10.23
N MET A 271 8.76 9.49 -10.04
CA MET A 271 7.46 10.06 -9.72
C MET A 271 7.43 10.76 -8.36
N GLU A 272 8.13 10.21 -7.37
CA GLU A 272 8.27 10.86 -6.05
C GLU A 272 9.07 12.18 -6.19
N PHE A 273 10.19 12.19 -6.92
CA PHE A 273 10.92 13.44 -7.18
C PHE A 273 10.08 14.50 -7.89
N ASP A 274 9.24 14.09 -8.84
CA ASP A 274 8.33 15.00 -9.51
C ASP A 274 7.31 15.57 -8.52
N ALA A 275 6.72 14.74 -7.64
CA ALA A 275 5.79 15.16 -6.60
C ALA A 275 6.46 16.10 -5.58
N ASP A 276 7.68 15.77 -5.13
CA ASP A 276 8.51 16.62 -4.25
C ASP A 276 8.76 17.98 -4.88
N SER A 277 8.92 18.04 -6.21
CA SER A 277 9.09 19.30 -6.91
C SER A 277 7.85 20.21 -6.81
N TYR A 278 6.64 19.66 -6.78
CA TYR A 278 5.41 20.43 -6.55
C TYR A 278 5.33 20.95 -5.11
N GLU A 279 5.70 20.11 -4.13
CA GLU A 279 5.79 20.53 -2.73
C GLU A 279 6.78 21.69 -2.58
N ALA A 280 8.02 21.52 -3.06
CA ALA A 280 9.06 22.52 -2.95
C ALA A 280 8.71 23.84 -3.68
N LYS A 281 8.00 23.78 -4.81
CA LYS A 281 7.53 24.97 -5.54
C LYS A 281 6.40 25.70 -4.81
N LEU A 282 5.49 24.97 -4.15
CA LEU A 282 4.37 25.57 -3.43
C LEU A 282 4.77 26.07 -2.05
N ALA A 283 5.36 25.21 -1.23
CA ALA A 283 5.72 25.52 0.15
C ALA A 283 7.04 26.29 0.27
N GLY A 284 7.89 26.21 -0.74
CA GLY A 284 9.22 26.79 -0.77
C GLY A 284 10.33 25.80 -0.39
N SER A 285 11.49 25.92 -1.04
CA SER A 285 12.62 25.00 -0.89
C SER A 285 13.19 24.92 0.55
N SER A 286 13.03 25.99 1.33
CA SER A 286 13.45 26.00 2.74
C SER A 286 12.45 25.29 3.67
N GLU A 287 11.18 25.23 3.29
CA GLU A 287 10.13 24.58 4.08
C GLU A 287 10.04 23.08 3.79
N PHE A 288 10.39 22.64 2.61
CA PHE A 288 10.38 21.22 2.20
C PHE A 288 11.11 20.31 3.21
N PRO A 289 12.40 20.52 3.57
CA PRO A 289 13.07 19.67 4.54
C PRO A 289 12.45 19.78 5.96
N ARG A 290 11.90 20.93 6.33
CA ARG A 290 11.21 21.11 7.61
C ARG A 290 9.91 20.32 7.67
N THR A 291 9.16 20.27 6.57
CA THR A 291 7.97 19.44 6.44
C THR A 291 8.30 17.97 6.62
N ALA A 292 9.33 17.47 5.94
CA ALA A 292 9.78 16.09 6.07
C ALA A 292 10.24 15.74 7.50
N GLU A 293 10.98 16.64 8.17
CA GLU A 293 11.37 16.49 9.57
C GLU A 293 10.13 16.46 10.49
N ARG A 294 9.20 17.39 10.28
CA ARG A 294 7.97 17.48 11.06
C ARG A 294 7.11 16.22 10.94
N LEU A 295 6.98 15.67 9.73
CA LEU A 295 6.29 14.39 9.49
C LEU A 295 6.91 13.24 10.28
N ARG A 296 8.24 13.13 10.29
CA ARG A 296 8.94 12.08 11.06
C ARG A 296 8.71 12.20 12.56
N LEU A 297 8.78 13.42 13.10
CA LEU A 297 8.56 13.68 14.52
C LEU A 297 7.11 13.37 14.91
N LEU A 298 6.13 13.81 14.12
CA LEU A 298 4.72 13.52 14.35
C LEU A 298 4.41 12.02 14.24
N SER A 299 5.04 11.31 13.29
CA SER A 299 4.85 9.86 13.14
C SER A 299 5.40 9.09 14.35
N ALA A 300 6.57 9.50 14.88
CA ALA A 300 7.12 8.91 16.11
C ALA A 300 6.23 9.21 17.33
N ALA A 301 5.75 10.45 17.44
CA ALA A 301 4.83 10.88 18.50
C ALA A 301 3.48 10.15 18.43
N TYR A 302 2.98 9.89 17.23
CA TYR A 302 1.77 9.09 17.02
C TYR A 302 1.91 7.68 17.59
N GLY A 303 3.04 7.02 17.34
CA GLY A 303 3.32 5.70 17.91
C GLY A 303 3.29 5.73 19.45
N ALA A 304 3.88 6.76 20.06
CA ALA A 304 3.86 6.94 21.52
C ALA A 304 2.44 7.25 22.04
N ALA A 305 1.71 8.13 21.36
CA ALA A 305 0.32 8.47 21.73
C ALA A 305 -0.62 7.25 21.64
N MET A 306 -0.44 6.40 20.64
CA MET A 306 -1.22 5.15 20.51
C MET A 306 -0.88 4.15 21.62
N GLN A 307 0.38 4.10 22.07
CA GLN A 307 0.77 3.28 23.21
C GLN A 307 0.13 3.78 24.50
N ASP A 308 0.07 5.11 24.73
CA ASP A 308 -0.62 5.69 25.87
C ASP A 308 -2.11 5.39 25.84
N ALA A 309 -2.76 5.61 24.68
CA ALA A 309 -4.17 5.31 24.50
C ALA A 309 -4.47 3.82 24.75
N TYR A 310 -3.58 2.90 24.37
CA TYR A 310 -3.73 1.48 24.68
C TYR A 310 -3.60 1.21 26.19
N GLN A 311 -2.68 1.86 26.88
CA GLN A 311 -2.51 1.70 28.34
C GLN A 311 -3.70 2.26 29.11
N THR A 312 -4.20 3.44 28.75
CA THR A 312 -5.38 4.05 29.39
C THR A 312 -6.66 3.26 29.07
N TYR A 313 -6.76 2.66 27.88
CA TYR A 313 -7.88 1.79 27.53
C TYR A 313 -8.01 0.59 28.47
N GLN A 314 -6.90 0.03 28.95
CA GLN A 314 -6.93 -1.05 29.96
C GLN A 314 -7.56 -0.59 31.27
N ASN A 315 -7.45 0.70 31.57
CA ASN A 315 -8.12 1.33 32.73
C ASN A 315 -9.55 1.84 32.38
N ARG A 316 -10.07 1.50 31.20
CA ARG A 316 -11.35 1.95 30.64
C ARG A 316 -11.44 3.46 30.39
N GLU A 317 -10.30 4.07 30.11
CA GLU A 317 -10.18 5.48 29.74
C GLU A 317 -9.68 5.58 28.30
N LEU A 318 -10.14 6.57 27.56
CA LEU A 318 -9.66 6.89 26.22
C LEU A 318 -9.41 8.39 26.13
N PRO A 319 -8.38 8.82 25.40
CA PRO A 319 -8.22 10.23 25.09
C PRO A 319 -9.38 10.68 24.20
N ASP A 320 -10.01 11.78 24.55
CA ASP A 320 -11.09 12.42 23.79
C ASP A 320 -10.56 13.24 22.60
N ASP A 321 -9.29 13.66 22.63
CA ASP A 321 -8.61 14.40 21.56
C ASP A 321 -7.26 13.75 21.21
N LEU A 322 -7.30 12.78 20.29
CA LEU A 322 -6.09 12.10 19.80
C LEU A 322 -5.14 13.05 19.06
N PRO A 323 -5.58 13.95 18.15
CA PRO A 323 -4.71 14.92 17.51
C PRO A 323 -3.90 15.77 18.51
N SER A 324 -4.55 16.32 19.51
CA SER A 324 -3.89 17.09 20.56
C SER A 324 -2.91 16.25 21.39
N LEU A 325 -3.25 14.99 21.69
CA LEU A 325 -2.34 14.06 22.36
C LEU A 325 -1.07 13.82 21.52
N VAL A 326 -1.20 13.64 20.20
CA VAL A 326 -0.06 13.43 19.31
C VAL A 326 0.85 14.68 19.28
N VAL A 327 0.26 15.87 19.16
CA VAL A 327 1.00 17.15 19.20
C VAL A 327 1.72 17.33 20.54
N TRP A 328 1.05 17.04 21.65
CA TRP A 328 1.66 17.10 22.98
C TRP A 328 2.81 16.09 23.12
N ARG A 329 2.63 14.86 22.65
CA ARG A 329 3.70 13.85 22.65
C ARG A 329 4.88 14.29 21.79
N GLU A 330 4.64 14.93 20.65
CA GLU A 330 5.71 15.46 19.82
C GLU A 330 6.51 16.51 20.58
N GLN A 331 5.85 17.46 21.28
CA GLN A 331 6.51 18.49 22.06
C GLN A 331 7.33 17.92 23.23
N THR A 332 6.85 16.82 23.81
CA THR A 332 7.48 16.16 24.97
C THR A 332 8.45 15.04 24.60
N LEU A 333 8.73 14.82 23.31
CA LEU A 333 9.73 13.84 22.88
C LEU A 333 11.09 14.15 23.52
N PRO A 334 11.75 13.14 24.15
CA PRO A 334 13.10 13.31 24.69
C PRO A 334 14.09 13.80 23.64
N THR A 335 15.00 14.71 24.02
CA THR A 335 16.03 15.23 23.12
C THR A 335 16.82 14.11 22.45
N ALA A 336 17.16 13.04 23.18
CA ALA A 336 17.84 11.88 22.64
C ALA A 336 17.07 11.18 21.52
N ALA A 337 15.74 11.08 21.65
CA ALA A 337 14.87 10.51 20.61
C ALA A 337 14.82 11.42 19.37
N ARG A 338 14.72 12.74 19.54
CA ARG A 338 14.77 13.72 18.43
C ARG A 338 16.09 13.61 17.66
N VAL A 339 17.21 13.62 18.36
CA VAL A 339 18.56 13.49 17.75
C VAL A 339 18.69 12.13 17.05
N SER A 340 18.20 11.05 17.66
CA SER A 340 18.21 9.72 17.02
C SER A 340 17.43 9.69 15.71
N LEU A 341 16.23 10.30 15.67
CA LEU A 341 15.40 10.40 14.46
C LEU A 341 16.07 11.26 13.37
N GLN A 342 16.73 12.35 13.75
CA GLN A 342 17.48 13.18 12.81
C GLN A 342 18.69 12.42 12.25
N ASN A 343 19.47 11.77 13.10
CA ASN A 343 20.64 10.99 12.68
C ASN A 343 20.24 9.81 11.80
N ALA A 344 19.13 9.12 12.11
CA ALA A 344 18.62 8.04 11.28
C ALA A 344 18.30 8.54 9.86
N ALA A 345 17.69 9.72 9.73
CA ALA A 345 17.39 10.32 8.43
C ALA A 345 18.64 10.61 7.60
N HIS A 346 19.73 11.06 8.25
CA HIS A 346 21.00 11.33 7.57
C HIS A 346 21.84 10.07 7.29
N GLN A 347 21.65 9.00 8.06
CA GLN A 347 22.41 7.76 7.92
C GLN A 347 21.74 6.72 7.01
N THR A 348 20.43 6.88 6.73
CA THR A 348 19.72 5.97 5.85
C THR A 348 20.28 6.10 4.44
N LYS A 349 21.09 5.11 4.03
CA LYS A 349 21.53 5.01 2.65
C LYS A 349 20.36 4.59 1.79
N THR A 350 20.09 5.34 0.75
CA THR A 350 19.10 4.97 -0.25
C THR A 350 19.46 3.62 -0.86
N ALA A 351 18.70 2.59 -0.57
CA ALA A 351 18.87 1.30 -1.22
C ALA A 351 18.41 1.40 -2.70
N TRP A 352 18.97 0.52 -3.54
CA TRP A 352 18.59 0.49 -4.96
C TRP A 352 17.09 0.24 -5.19
N ASN A 353 16.42 -0.35 -4.20
CA ASN A 353 14.98 -0.68 -4.22
C ASN A 353 14.12 0.31 -3.42
N ASP A 354 14.66 1.43 -2.92
CA ASP A 354 13.86 2.45 -2.26
C ASP A 354 13.12 3.30 -3.28
N THR A 355 11.86 3.57 -3.04
CA THR A 355 11.04 4.49 -3.86
C THR A 355 11.10 5.91 -3.34
N HIS A 356 11.37 6.11 -2.05
CA HIS A 356 11.64 7.41 -1.44
C HIS A 356 13.14 7.49 -1.10
N PRO A 357 13.90 8.30 -1.83
CA PRO A 357 15.33 8.50 -1.56
C PRO A 357 15.60 9.32 -0.31
#